data_bf833696d33aea22acfadb28a981254f
#
_entry.id   bf833696d33aea22acfadb28a981254f
#
_cell.length_a   1.000
_cell.length_b   1.000
_cell.length_c   1.000
_cell.angle_alpha   90.00
_cell.angle_beta   90.00
_cell.angle_gamma   90.00
#
_symmetry.space_group_name_H-M   'P 1'
#
loop_
_entity.id
_entity.type
_entity.pdbx_description
1 polymer ?
#
loop_
_entity_poly.entity_id
_entity_poly.type
_entity_poly.pdbx_seq_one_letter_code
_entity_poly.pdbx_strand_id
1 'polypeptide(L)'
;MWRIARILRPLRKGAAVQHSDPDITLITASAPMAAHTHGGRAKCLQRLVRLELPVPRTIALSFNAVHGIAAGDMPDMEALLAPFDSEALLCVRPSSEDPDWGGPGAVLNIGMNDGKFVQLSDRLGKVAASELYLRFVQSYAIHVARLDPDMFDEVSDDPVVGLGQSLRAYEDETEEDFPQQTAVQLAEVLRSMARAWEGTTAQLLRQAKGAPA
;
A
#
# COMPACT_ATOMS: atom_id res chain seq x y z
N MET A 1 -12.14 -14.72 16.80
CA MET A 1 -12.86 -15.13 15.57
C MET A 1 -13.50 -13.89 14.98
N TRP A 2 -12.74 -13.10 14.20
CA TRP A 2 -13.16 -11.79 13.70
C TRP A 2 -13.70 -11.95 12.29
N ARG A 3 -15.01 -11.77 12.12
CA ARG A 3 -15.66 -11.64 10.83
C ARG A 3 -15.55 -10.18 10.38
N ILE A 4 -14.71 -9.90 9.38
CA ILE A 4 -14.77 -8.65 8.63
C ILE A 4 -15.99 -8.76 7.72
N ALA A 5 -17.09 -8.11 8.14
CA ALA A 5 -18.32 -8.07 7.38
C ALA A 5 -18.21 -7.06 6.23
N ARG A 6 -18.31 -7.58 5.01
CA ARG A 6 -18.93 -7.02 3.81
C ARG A 6 -19.32 -5.54 3.85
N ILE A 7 -18.56 -4.69 3.17
CA ILE A 7 -19.12 -3.53 2.49
C ILE A 7 -18.79 -3.69 1.00
N LEU A 8 -19.55 -4.56 0.34
CA LEU A 8 -19.58 -4.62 -1.13
C LEU A 8 -20.86 -3.90 -1.58
N ARG A 9 -20.76 -2.65 -2.01
CA ARG A 9 -21.77 -2.07 -2.90
C ARG A 9 -21.54 -2.60 -4.31
N PRO A 10 -22.63 -2.92 -5.08
CA PRO A 10 -22.48 -3.37 -6.43
C PRO A 10 -21.89 -2.29 -7.32
N LEU A 11 -20.94 -2.71 -8.15
CA LEU A 11 -20.20 -1.91 -9.12
C LEU A 11 -21.14 -1.08 -10.00
N ARG A 12 -21.09 0.25 -9.92
CA ARG A 12 -21.49 1.10 -11.04
C ARG A 12 -20.49 0.85 -12.18
N LYS A 13 -21.01 0.53 -13.36
CA LYS A 13 -20.23 0.50 -14.60
C LYS A 13 -19.69 1.91 -14.86
N GLY A 14 -18.51 2.19 -14.36
CA GLY A 14 -17.72 3.37 -14.66
C GLY A 14 -16.85 3.10 -15.88
N ALA A 15 -16.65 4.12 -16.70
CA ALA A 15 -15.88 4.10 -17.92
C ALA A 15 -14.54 3.36 -17.75
N ALA A 16 -14.23 2.47 -18.70
CA ALA A 16 -12.96 1.80 -18.77
C ALA A 16 -11.86 2.84 -19.04
N VAL A 17 -11.10 3.17 -18.02
CA VAL A 17 -9.82 3.85 -18.21
C VAL A 17 -8.90 2.79 -18.81
N GLN A 18 -8.71 2.88 -20.12
CA GLN A 18 -7.68 2.11 -20.81
C GLN A 18 -6.33 2.73 -20.41
N HIS A 19 -5.71 2.21 -19.36
CA HIS A 19 -4.28 2.39 -19.19
C HIS A 19 -3.60 1.55 -20.25
N SER A 20 -3.12 2.22 -21.29
CA SER A 20 -2.33 1.61 -22.37
C SER A 20 -0.88 1.35 -21.97
N ASP A 21 -0.53 1.56 -20.72
CA ASP A 21 0.80 1.31 -20.18
C ASP A 21 0.88 -0.16 -19.74
N PRO A 22 1.67 -1.01 -20.42
CA PRO A 22 1.83 -2.41 -20.06
C PRO A 22 2.46 -2.60 -18.67
N ASP A 23 3.08 -1.56 -18.14
CA ASP A 23 3.77 -1.56 -16.85
C ASP A 23 2.83 -1.25 -15.68
N ILE A 24 1.62 -0.72 -15.94
CA ILE A 24 0.60 -0.41 -14.94
C ILE A 24 -0.71 -1.09 -15.34
N THR A 25 -1.01 -2.24 -14.75
CA THR A 25 -2.10 -3.10 -15.19
C THR A 25 -3.18 -3.25 -14.13
N LEU A 26 -4.42 -2.85 -14.43
CA LEU A 26 -5.58 -3.21 -13.62
C LEU A 26 -5.83 -4.72 -13.74
N ILE A 27 -5.85 -5.42 -12.61
CA ILE A 27 -6.05 -6.88 -12.58
C ILE A 27 -7.50 -7.22 -12.96
N THR A 28 -7.66 -7.77 -14.17
CA THR A 28 -8.91 -8.32 -14.70
C THR A 28 -8.68 -9.75 -15.16
N ALA A 29 -9.75 -10.50 -15.46
CA ALA A 29 -9.64 -11.86 -15.97
C ALA A 29 -8.79 -11.99 -17.24
N SER A 30 -8.84 -10.96 -18.11
CA SER A 30 -8.14 -10.91 -19.41
C SER A 30 -6.89 -10.03 -19.41
N ALA A 31 -6.52 -9.41 -18.28
CA ALA A 31 -5.36 -8.53 -18.23
C ALA A 31 -4.07 -9.23 -18.71
N PRO A 32 -3.28 -8.60 -19.59
CA PRO A 32 -2.03 -9.17 -20.09
C PRO A 32 -0.93 -9.08 -19.02
N MET A 33 -0.81 -10.12 -18.18
CA MET A 33 0.18 -10.16 -17.11
C MET A 33 0.76 -11.57 -16.94
N ALA A 34 2.01 -11.64 -16.54
CA ALA A 34 2.71 -12.88 -16.26
C ALA A 34 3.49 -12.81 -14.93
N ALA A 35 3.79 -13.96 -14.33
CA ALA A 35 4.53 -14.00 -13.07
C ALA A 35 5.95 -13.40 -13.22
N HIS A 36 6.60 -13.59 -14.36
CA HIS A 36 7.94 -13.06 -14.62
C HIS A 36 7.96 -11.54 -14.92
N THR A 37 6.80 -10.90 -15.10
CA THR A 37 6.71 -9.45 -15.30
C THR A 37 6.07 -8.72 -14.14
N HIS A 38 5.08 -9.33 -13.46
CA HIS A 38 4.28 -8.69 -12.42
C HIS A 38 4.34 -9.43 -11.07
N GLY A 39 5.13 -10.51 -10.99
CA GLY A 39 5.27 -11.33 -9.81
C GLY A 39 4.14 -12.34 -9.59
N GLY A 40 4.41 -13.33 -8.75
CA GLY A 40 3.52 -14.46 -8.52
C GLY A 40 2.22 -14.09 -7.82
N ARG A 41 2.25 -13.15 -6.87
CA ARG A 41 1.03 -12.71 -6.16
C ARG A 41 0.03 -12.01 -7.07
N ALA A 42 0.51 -11.14 -7.97
CA ALA A 42 -0.36 -10.48 -8.96
C ALA A 42 -1.02 -11.54 -9.86
N LYS A 43 -0.26 -12.55 -10.28
CA LYS A 43 -0.79 -13.67 -11.07
C LYS A 43 -1.78 -14.53 -10.29
N CYS A 44 -1.55 -14.75 -9.01
CA CYS A 44 -2.50 -15.43 -8.13
C CYS A 44 -3.82 -14.66 -8.01
N LEU A 45 -3.77 -13.34 -7.79
CA LEU A 45 -4.97 -12.50 -7.76
C LEU A 45 -5.75 -12.56 -9.09
N GLN A 46 -5.06 -12.52 -10.24
CA GLN A 46 -5.72 -12.70 -11.54
C GLN A 46 -6.44 -14.04 -11.64
N ARG A 47 -5.84 -15.11 -11.11
CA ARG A 47 -6.48 -16.43 -11.08
C ARG A 47 -7.75 -16.42 -10.24
N LEU A 48 -7.75 -15.75 -9.08
CA LEU A 48 -8.94 -15.59 -8.24
C LEU A 48 -10.05 -14.81 -8.96
N VAL A 49 -9.68 -13.72 -9.68
CA VAL A 49 -10.62 -12.96 -10.51
C VAL A 49 -11.26 -13.85 -11.60
N ARG A 50 -10.47 -14.72 -12.25
CA ARG A 50 -10.98 -15.67 -13.26
C ARG A 50 -11.93 -16.71 -12.68
N LEU A 51 -11.77 -17.02 -11.40
CA LEU A 51 -12.66 -17.92 -10.66
C LEU A 51 -13.87 -17.20 -10.05
N GLU A 52 -14.07 -15.91 -10.42
CA GLU A 52 -15.17 -15.06 -9.93
C GLU A 52 -15.20 -14.92 -8.40
N LEU A 53 -14.06 -15.15 -7.74
CA LEU A 53 -13.95 -14.95 -6.30
C LEU A 53 -13.86 -13.45 -5.97
N PRO A 54 -14.44 -13.00 -4.85
CA PRO A 54 -14.39 -11.61 -4.45
C PRO A 54 -12.96 -11.23 -4.03
N VAL A 55 -12.33 -10.38 -4.84
CA VAL A 55 -11.01 -9.81 -4.56
C VAL A 55 -11.10 -8.28 -4.56
N PRO A 56 -10.27 -7.58 -3.78
CA PRO A 56 -10.20 -6.14 -3.87
C PRO A 56 -9.76 -5.69 -5.27
N ARG A 57 -10.24 -4.52 -5.71
CA ARG A 57 -9.70 -3.90 -6.92
C ARG A 57 -8.21 -3.68 -6.74
N THR A 58 -7.42 -4.11 -7.70
CA THR A 58 -5.96 -4.13 -7.59
C THR A 58 -5.32 -3.71 -8.90
N ILE A 59 -4.32 -2.84 -8.82
CA ILE A 59 -3.39 -2.53 -9.91
C ILE A 59 -2.09 -3.29 -9.63
N ALA A 60 -1.56 -3.94 -10.63
CA ALA A 60 -0.22 -4.53 -10.60
C ALA A 60 0.75 -3.64 -11.36
N LEU A 61 1.87 -3.34 -10.72
CA LEU A 61 3.03 -2.71 -11.35
C LEU A 61 3.97 -3.81 -11.85
N SER A 62 4.50 -3.64 -13.06
CA SER A 62 5.55 -4.53 -13.58
C SER A 62 6.87 -4.31 -12.85
N PHE A 63 7.82 -5.22 -13.01
CA PHE A 63 9.19 -5.01 -12.51
C PHE A 63 9.86 -3.80 -13.17
N ASN A 64 9.55 -3.51 -14.44
CA ASN A 64 10.05 -2.30 -15.11
C ASN A 64 9.52 -1.03 -14.44
N ALA A 65 8.20 -0.97 -14.14
CA ALA A 65 7.63 0.15 -13.40
C ALA A 65 8.28 0.32 -12.02
N VAL A 66 8.50 -0.77 -11.30
CA VAL A 66 9.17 -0.73 -9.98
C VAL A 66 10.60 -0.20 -10.11
N HIS A 67 11.33 -0.66 -11.11
CA HIS A 67 12.68 -0.17 -11.41
C HIS A 67 12.69 1.33 -11.76
N GLY A 68 11.76 1.78 -12.64
CA GLY A 68 11.57 3.19 -12.96
C GLY A 68 11.28 4.05 -11.73
N ILE A 69 10.34 3.62 -10.88
CA ILE A 69 10.01 4.31 -9.62
C ILE A 69 11.23 4.42 -8.70
N ALA A 70 12.01 3.35 -8.57
CA ALA A 70 13.25 3.38 -7.78
C ALA A 70 14.28 4.36 -8.33
N ALA A 71 14.33 4.53 -9.66
CA ALA A 71 15.17 5.49 -10.37
C ALA A 71 14.63 6.94 -10.32
N GLY A 72 13.37 7.13 -9.92
CA GLY A 72 12.73 8.44 -9.81
C GLY A 72 11.60 8.71 -10.80
N ASP A 73 11.33 7.79 -11.73
CA ASP A 73 10.26 7.90 -12.75
C ASP A 73 8.92 7.55 -12.10
N MET A 74 8.29 8.53 -11.48
CA MET A 74 7.01 8.33 -10.81
C MET A 74 5.85 8.32 -11.81
N PRO A 75 4.92 7.35 -11.73
CA PRO A 75 3.71 7.38 -12.54
C PRO A 75 2.79 8.54 -12.13
N ASP A 76 1.86 8.89 -13.01
CA ASP A 76 0.80 9.84 -12.69
C ASP A 76 -0.08 9.28 -11.56
N MET A 77 -0.01 9.90 -10.38
CA MET A 77 -0.74 9.46 -9.19
C MET A 77 -2.25 9.62 -9.33
N GLU A 78 -2.73 10.64 -10.05
CA GLU A 78 -4.16 10.82 -10.29
C GLU A 78 -4.70 9.69 -11.18
N ALA A 79 -3.99 9.38 -12.25
CA ALA A 79 -4.33 8.27 -13.12
C ALA A 79 -4.27 6.93 -12.39
N LEU A 80 -3.29 6.74 -11.50
CA LEU A 80 -3.15 5.52 -10.70
C LEU A 80 -4.29 5.38 -9.67
N LEU A 81 -4.76 6.48 -9.11
CA LEU A 81 -5.84 6.52 -8.11
C LEU A 81 -7.24 6.44 -8.76
N ALA A 82 -7.41 6.89 -10.00
CA ALA A 82 -8.70 6.98 -10.66
C ALA A 82 -9.57 5.71 -10.65
N PRO A 83 -9.01 4.48 -10.72
CA PRO A 83 -9.80 3.26 -10.62
C PRO A 83 -10.38 2.96 -9.25
N PHE A 84 -9.88 3.60 -8.19
CA PHE A 84 -10.31 3.35 -6.81
C PHE A 84 -11.42 4.31 -6.39
N ASP A 85 -12.20 3.92 -5.39
CA ASP A 85 -13.13 4.80 -4.73
C ASP A 85 -12.36 5.85 -3.91
N SER A 86 -12.77 7.12 -3.94
CA SER A 86 -12.13 8.20 -3.17
C SER A 86 -12.11 7.93 -1.66
N GLU A 87 -13.06 7.13 -1.18
CA GLU A 87 -13.16 6.73 0.22
C GLU A 87 -12.36 5.46 0.54
N ALA A 88 -11.76 4.81 -0.44
CA ALA A 88 -11.00 3.60 -0.21
C ALA A 88 -9.71 3.87 0.57
N LEU A 89 -9.41 3.00 1.52
CA LEU A 89 -8.06 2.88 2.05
C LEU A 89 -7.29 1.88 1.18
N LEU A 90 -6.10 2.28 0.77
CA LEU A 90 -5.28 1.51 -0.14
C LEU A 90 -4.22 0.70 0.61
N CYS A 91 -3.66 -0.29 -0.08
CA CYS A 91 -2.56 -1.09 0.40
C CYS A 91 -1.54 -1.29 -0.73
N VAL A 92 -0.28 -1.04 -0.45
CA VAL A 92 0.83 -1.40 -1.33
C VAL A 92 1.52 -2.63 -0.77
N ARG A 93 1.70 -3.64 -1.61
CA ARG A 93 2.33 -4.92 -1.24
C ARG A 93 3.31 -5.37 -2.31
N PRO A 94 4.44 -5.99 -1.91
CA PRO A 94 5.32 -6.64 -2.88
C PRO A 94 4.59 -7.82 -3.53
N SER A 95 4.87 -8.05 -4.80
CA SER A 95 4.33 -9.21 -5.54
C SER A 95 5.24 -10.44 -5.46
N SER A 96 6.21 -10.44 -4.55
CA SER A 96 7.05 -11.58 -4.24
C SER A 96 6.22 -12.74 -3.69
N GLU A 97 6.54 -13.97 -4.07
CA GLU A 97 6.01 -15.19 -3.47
C GLU A 97 6.63 -15.45 -2.10
N ASP A 98 7.85 -14.96 -1.88
CA ASP A 98 8.57 -15.08 -0.62
C ASP A 98 8.23 -13.91 0.32
N PRO A 99 7.77 -14.16 1.55
CA PRO A 99 7.54 -13.12 2.54
C PRO A 99 8.84 -12.43 2.97
N ASP A 100 9.97 -13.16 2.99
CA ASP A 100 11.28 -12.67 3.41
C ASP A 100 12.09 -12.14 2.22
N TRP A 101 11.59 -11.12 1.56
CA TRP A 101 12.24 -10.52 0.40
C TRP A 101 13.22 -9.37 0.73
N GLY A 102 13.37 -9.05 2.02
CA GLY A 102 14.31 -8.01 2.50
C GLY A 102 13.74 -6.60 2.58
N GLY A 103 12.44 -6.45 2.57
CA GLY A 103 11.73 -5.17 2.73
C GLY A 103 10.36 -5.33 3.39
N PRO A 104 9.57 -4.24 3.48
CA PRO A 104 8.28 -4.24 4.15
C PRO A 104 7.30 -5.25 3.53
N GLY A 105 6.56 -5.98 4.37
CA GLY A 105 5.56 -6.94 3.91
C GLY A 105 4.36 -6.29 3.24
N ALA A 106 3.91 -5.16 3.76
CA ALA A 106 2.84 -4.32 3.22
C ALA A 106 2.82 -2.98 3.95
N VAL A 107 2.41 -1.92 3.25
CA VAL A 107 1.97 -0.67 3.87
C VAL A 107 0.47 -0.57 3.68
N LEU A 108 -0.26 -0.56 4.79
CA LEU A 108 -1.73 -0.61 4.85
C LEU A 108 -2.30 0.77 5.14
N ASN A 109 -3.61 0.94 4.85
CA ASN A 109 -4.41 2.11 5.20
C ASN A 109 -3.93 3.43 4.55
N ILE A 110 -3.22 3.36 3.43
CA ILE A 110 -2.83 4.54 2.65
C ILE A 110 -4.08 5.29 2.23
N GLY A 111 -4.09 6.59 2.40
CA GLY A 111 -5.26 7.45 2.24
C GLY A 111 -5.93 7.80 3.57
N MET A 112 -5.46 7.21 4.69
CA MET A 112 -5.90 7.64 6.02
C MET A 112 -5.35 9.04 6.31
N ASN A 113 -6.22 9.92 6.73
CA ASN A 113 -5.95 11.31 7.07
C ASN A 113 -6.99 11.82 8.07
N ASP A 114 -6.88 13.05 8.53
CA ASP A 114 -7.77 13.62 9.56
C ASP A 114 -9.24 13.67 9.11
N GLY A 115 -9.49 14.03 7.85
CA GLY A 115 -10.84 14.05 7.29
C GLY A 115 -11.46 12.65 7.26
N LYS A 116 -10.71 11.68 6.83
CA LYS A 116 -11.14 10.27 6.77
C LYS A 116 -11.25 9.65 8.15
N PHE A 117 -10.42 10.06 9.08
CA PHE A 117 -10.53 9.68 10.50
C PHE A 117 -11.88 10.07 11.10
N VAL A 118 -12.35 11.31 10.85
CA VAL A 118 -13.67 11.76 11.32
C VAL A 118 -14.77 10.89 10.73
N GLN A 119 -14.78 10.67 9.41
CA GLN A 119 -15.79 9.85 8.73
C GLN A 119 -15.80 8.40 9.22
N LEU A 120 -14.62 7.80 9.44
CA LEU A 120 -14.50 6.43 9.92
C LEU A 120 -14.87 6.33 11.39
N SER A 121 -14.60 7.37 12.19
CA SER A 121 -15.03 7.42 13.60
C SER A 121 -16.53 7.37 13.73
N ASP A 122 -17.27 8.07 12.86
CA ASP A 122 -18.73 8.04 12.82
C ASP A 122 -19.29 6.66 12.43
N ARG A 123 -18.57 5.93 11.56
CA ARG A 123 -19.02 4.64 11.01
C ARG A 123 -18.61 3.43 11.83
N LEU A 124 -17.39 3.43 12.36
CA LEU A 124 -16.75 2.28 13.02
C LEU A 124 -16.54 2.48 14.52
N GLY A 125 -16.73 3.71 14.99
CA GLY A 125 -16.36 4.14 16.33
C GLY A 125 -14.91 4.65 16.40
N LYS A 126 -14.67 5.58 17.33
CA LYS A 126 -13.39 6.29 17.45
C LYS A 126 -12.19 5.35 17.67
N VAL A 127 -12.36 4.32 18.50
CA VAL A 127 -11.27 3.37 18.82
C VAL A 127 -10.80 2.64 17.56
N ALA A 128 -11.73 2.09 16.77
CA ALA A 128 -11.37 1.37 15.54
C ALA A 128 -10.76 2.30 14.47
N ALA A 129 -11.28 3.52 14.32
CA ALA A 129 -10.71 4.51 13.42
C ALA A 129 -9.30 4.93 13.86
N SER A 130 -9.09 5.13 15.18
CA SER A 130 -7.77 5.43 15.74
C SER A 130 -6.77 4.31 15.50
N GLU A 131 -7.18 3.04 15.66
CA GLU A 131 -6.30 1.89 15.40
C GLU A 131 -5.84 1.82 13.94
N LEU A 132 -6.74 2.09 12.97
CA LEU A 132 -6.40 2.13 11.56
C LEU A 132 -5.39 3.24 11.25
N TYR A 133 -5.60 4.42 11.81
CA TYR A 133 -4.74 5.57 11.57
C TYR A 133 -3.38 5.41 12.28
N LEU A 134 -3.37 4.99 13.53
CA LEU A 134 -2.18 4.69 14.31
C LEU A 134 -1.25 3.71 13.56
N ARG A 135 -1.80 2.58 13.10
CA ARG A 135 -1.04 1.59 12.34
C ARG A 135 -0.46 2.16 11.06
N PHE A 136 -1.18 3.06 10.38
CA PHE A 136 -0.68 3.69 9.18
C PHE A 136 0.45 4.68 9.50
N VAL A 137 0.29 5.54 10.51
CA VAL A 137 1.31 6.52 10.94
C VAL A 137 2.60 5.80 11.30
N GLN A 138 2.56 4.78 12.16
CA GLN A 138 3.74 4.02 12.57
C GLN A 138 4.40 3.30 11.38
N SER A 139 3.61 2.62 10.54
CA SER A 139 4.13 1.94 9.36
C SER A 139 4.76 2.91 8.36
N TYR A 140 4.16 4.08 8.16
CA TYR A 140 4.68 5.12 7.29
C TYR A 140 5.98 5.71 7.85
N ALA A 141 6.00 6.05 9.13
CA ALA A 141 7.18 6.56 9.81
C ALA A 141 8.39 5.61 9.66
N ILE A 142 8.19 4.33 9.96
CA ILE A 142 9.26 3.32 9.91
C ILE A 142 9.69 3.01 8.46
N HIS A 143 8.74 2.75 7.58
CA HIS A 143 9.05 2.23 6.25
C HIS A 143 9.26 3.31 5.19
N VAL A 144 8.68 4.49 5.35
CA VAL A 144 8.76 5.59 4.37
C VAL A 144 9.70 6.68 4.86
N ALA A 145 9.45 7.24 6.04
CA ALA A 145 10.31 8.27 6.62
C ALA A 145 11.64 7.71 7.18
N ARG A 146 11.75 6.37 7.32
CA ARG A 146 12.96 5.68 7.81
C ARG A 146 13.32 6.02 9.25
N LEU A 147 12.33 6.31 10.06
CA LEU A 147 12.49 6.56 11.48
C LEU A 147 12.74 5.27 12.26
N ASP A 148 13.38 5.39 13.43
CA ASP A 148 13.66 4.26 14.29
C ASP A 148 12.35 3.68 14.87
N PRO A 149 12.08 2.38 14.71
CA PRO A 149 10.93 1.74 15.33
C PRO A 149 10.83 1.93 16.84
N ASP A 150 11.99 2.01 17.54
CA ASP A 150 12.06 2.11 19.00
C ASP A 150 11.40 3.40 19.54
N MET A 151 11.24 4.43 18.67
CA MET A 151 10.51 5.66 19.04
C MET A 151 9.03 5.43 19.41
N PHE A 152 8.48 4.27 19.04
CA PHE A 152 7.10 3.91 19.34
C PHE A 152 6.95 2.95 20.53
N ASP A 153 8.04 2.55 21.18
CA ASP A 153 8.02 1.58 22.30
C ASP A 153 7.25 2.10 23.52
N GLU A 154 7.27 3.42 23.74
CA GLU A 154 6.54 4.06 24.85
C GLU A 154 5.16 4.59 24.46
N VAL A 155 4.69 4.33 23.23
CA VAL A 155 3.37 4.73 22.76
C VAL A 155 2.30 3.87 23.47
N SER A 156 1.24 4.55 23.93
CA SER A 156 0.14 3.89 24.63
C SER A 156 -0.54 2.81 23.79
N ASP A 157 -0.87 1.69 24.41
CA ASP A 157 -1.69 0.62 23.82
C ASP A 157 -3.15 1.04 23.54
N ASP A 158 -3.63 2.13 24.16
CA ASP A 158 -4.92 2.74 23.82
C ASP A 158 -4.80 3.43 22.46
N PRO A 159 -5.51 2.97 21.42
CA PRO A 159 -5.36 3.51 20.06
C PRO A 159 -5.68 5.00 19.94
N VAL A 160 -6.56 5.53 20.80
CA VAL A 160 -6.94 6.96 20.77
C VAL A 160 -5.81 7.82 21.32
N VAL A 161 -5.18 7.38 22.39
CA VAL A 161 -4.02 8.08 23.00
C VAL A 161 -2.78 7.87 22.12
N GLY A 162 -2.53 6.62 21.72
CA GLY A 162 -1.37 6.22 20.92
C GLY A 162 -1.30 6.92 19.58
N LEU A 163 -2.43 7.15 18.91
CA LEU A 163 -2.48 7.92 17.67
C LEU A 163 -1.93 9.35 17.85
N GLY A 164 -2.39 10.05 18.88
CA GLY A 164 -1.93 11.42 19.15
C GLY A 164 -0.45 11.46 19.55
N GLN A 165 0.06 10.43 20.22
CA GLN A 165 1.48 10.30 20.56
C GLN A 165 2.31 10.03 19.31
N SER A 166 1.89 9.09 18.44
CA SER A 166 2.62 8.73 17.23
C SER A 166 2.65 9.86 16.19
N LEU A 167 1.59 10.64 16.06
CA LEU A 167 1.58 11.82 15.17
C LEU A 167 2.59 12.87 15.65
N ARG A 168 2.62 13.15 16.96
CA ARG A 168 3.62 14.07 17.56
C ARG A 168 5.04 13.55 17.41
N ALA A 169 5.28 12.27 17.68
CA ALA A 169 6.59 11.68 17.52
C ALA A 169 7.09 11.78 16.06
N TYR A 170 6.18 11.58 15.09
CA TYR A 170 6.50 11.79 13.67
C TYR A 170 6.87 13.24 13.36
N GLU A 171 6.07 14.21 13.84
CA GLU A 171 6.30 15.65 13.66
C GLU A 171 7.61 16.11 14.31
N ASP A 172 7.89 15.66 15.56
CA ASP A 172 9.11 15.99 16.30
C ASP A 172 10.38 15.50 15.59
N GLU A 173 10.33 14.31 14.96
CA GLU A 173 11.50 13.71 14.29
C GLU A 173 11.69 14.19 12.85
N THR A 174 10.62 14.54 12.16
CA THR A 174 10.68 14.97 10.74
C THR A 174 10.64 16.47 10.56
N GLU A 175 10.24 17.22 11.59
CA GLU A 175 9.91 18.65 11.51
C GLU A 175 8.81 18.95 10.47
N GLU A 176 7.99 17.95 10.11
CA GLU A 176 6.92 18.05 9.12
C GLU A 176 5.63 17.43 9.64
N ASP A 177 4.48 18.02 9.28
CA ASP A 177 3.17 17.43 9.53
C ASP A 177 3.02 16.10 8.80
N PHE A 178 2.28 15.15 9.40
CA PHE A 178 1.97 13.89 8.74
C PHE A 178 1.16 14.16 7.45
N PRO A 179 1.57 13.60 6.28
CA PRO A 179 1.00 13.93 4.98
C PRO A 179 -0.49 13.58 4.91
N GLN A 180 -1.32 14.53 4.53
CA GLN A 180 -2.78 14.42 4.50
C GLN A 180 -3.33 14.06 3.11
N GLN A 181 -2.55 14.16 2.06
CA GLN A 181 -2.97 13.90 0.68
C GLN A 181 -2.67 12.46 0.28
N THR A 182 -3.70 11.68 -0.11
CA THR A 182 -3.55 10.28 -0.52
C THR A 182 -2.53 10.09 -1.65
N ALA A 183 -2.48 11.02 -2.61
CA ALA A 183 -1.53 10.94 -3.72
C ALA A 183 -0.07 11.08 -3.25
N VAL A 184 0.18 11.98 -2.29
CA VAL A 184 1.51 12.16 -1.68
C VAL A 184 1.90 10.91 -0.89
N GLN A 185 1.02 10.43 -0.02
CA GLN A 185 1.24 9.22 0.76
C GLN A 185 1.57 8.01 -0.14
N LEU A 186 0.76 7.81 -1.20
CA LEU A 186 0.96 6.70 -2.14
C LEU A 186 2.28 6.82 -2.89
N ALA A 187 2.63 8.02 -3.38
CA ALA A 187 3.88 8.27 -4.08
C ALA A 187 5.11 7.93 -3.22
N GLU A 188 5.12 8.39 -1.97
CA GLU A 188 6.23 8.12 -1.04
C GLU A 188 6.33 6.63 -0.67
N VAL A 189 5.18 5.98 -0.44
CA VAL A 189 5.14 4.53 -0.18
C VAL A 189 5.69 3.75 -1.38
N LEU A 190 5.24 4.07 -2.61
CA LEU A 190 5.73 3.41 -3.82
C LEU A 190 7.23 3.60 -4.00
N ARG A 191 7.72 4.84 -3.83
CA ARG A 191 9.16 5.16 -3.91
C ARG A 191 9.97 4.39 -2.88
N SER A 192 9.53 4.37 -1.64
CA SER A 192 10.23 3.65 -0.57
C SER A 192 10.27 2.15 -0.82
N MET A 193 9.13 1.54 -1.18
CA MET A 193 9.07 0.10 -1.45
C MET A 193 9.85 -0.29 -2.70
N ALA A 194 9.82 0.53 -3.76
CA ALA A 194 10.60 0.29 -4.97
C ALA A 194 12.12 0.34 -4.68
N ARG A 195 12.56 1.35 -3.93
CA ARG A 195 13.98 1.44 -3.49
C ARG A 195 14.39 0.26 -2.60
N ALA A 196 13.51 -0.20 -1.71
CA ALA A 196 13.78 -1.38 -0.91
C ALA A 196 13.90 -2.65 -1.78
N TRP A 197 13.04 -2.78 -2.82
CA TRP A 197 13.09 -3.89 -3.76
C TRP A 197 14.39 -3.93 -4.56
N GLU A 198 14.88 -2.76 -5.02
CA GLU A 198 16.15 -2.61 -5.75
C GLU A 198 17.37 -2.58 -4.82
N GLY A 199 17.16 -2.57 -3.51
CA GLY A 199 18.26 -2.53 -2.53
C GLY A 199 19.10 -3.81 -2.50
N THR A 200 20.37 -3.68 -2.16
CA THR A 200 21.34 -4.77 -2.14
C THR A 200 20.87 -5.97 -1.31
N THR A 201 20.27 -5.75 -0.15
CA THR A 201 19.76 -6.83 0.70
C THR A 201 18.70 -7.66 -0.01
N ALA A 202 17.71 -7.00 -0.63
CA ALA A 202 16.66 -7.67 -1.36
C ALA A 202 17.19 -8.43 -2.59
N GLN A 203 18.16 -7.84 -3.30
CA GLN A 203 18.82 -8.49 -4.44
C GLN A 203 19.59 -9.74 -4.00
N LEU A 204 20.39 -9.67 -2.95
CA LEU A 204 21.13 -10.80 -2.42
C LEU A 204 20.22 -11.94 -1.96
N LEU A 205 19.11 -11.60 -1.28
CA LEU A 205 18.14 -12.61 -0.86
C LEU A 205 17.46 -13.29 -2.05
N ARG A 206 17.09 -12.54 -3.09
CA ARG A 206 16.53 -13.12 -4.33
C ARG A 206 17.52 -14.03 -5.03
N GLN A 207 18.78 -13.60 -5.16
CA GLN A 207 19.84 -14.41 -5.77
C GLN A 207 20.12 -15.70 -4.98
N ALA A 208 20.17 -15.62 -3.65
CA ALA A 208 20.39 -16.79 -2.79
C ALA A 208 19.27 -17.84 -2.91
N LYS A 209 18.06 -17.41 -3.29
CA LYS A 209 16.90 -18.28 -3.48
C LYS A 209 16.66 -18.68 -4.95
N GLY A 210 17.59 -18.33 -5.86
CA GLY A 210 17.51 -18.67 -7.28
C GLY A 210 16.41 -17.89 -8.06
N ALA A 211 15.90 -16.81 -7.49
CA ALA A 211 14.99 -15.92 -8.20
C ALA A 211 15.79 -15.01 -9.17
N PRO A 212 15.22 -14.62 -10.32
CA PRO A 212 15.88 -13.66 -11.20
C PRO A 212 16.15 -12.35 -10.46
N ALA A 213 17.31 -11.77 -10.76
CA ALA A 213 17.75 -10.49 -10.19
C ALA A 213 16.83 -9.36 -10.64
#